data_15f67d5dcb9848e2ad9b57cd05beda21
#
_entry.id   15f67d5dcb9848e2ad9b57cd05beda21
#
_cell.length_a   1.000
_cell.length_b   1.000
_cell.length_c   1.000
_cell.angle_alpha   90.00
_cell.angle_beta   90.00
_cell.angle_gamma   90.00
#
_symmetry.space_group_name_H-M   'P 1'
#
loop_
_entity.id
_entity.type
_entity.pdbx_description
1 polymer ?
#
loop_
_entity_poly.entity_id
_entity_poly.type
_entity_poly.pdbx_seq_one_letter_code
_entity_poly.pdbx_strand_id
1 'polypeptide(L)'
;MNTSIIQNALGVSRQDCQNLRYEGNNLVLEIQTPKEKLCCPVCGSHNINRNGSHIRRFVSVPIGLSKTYLDMRVHCIQCHDCGCIKQENVDFAKGKRRHTKAFANMVLDLSRFATIQDISWFLQVSWDVVRNIQMEFLQSNYSNPDLSTLRRISIDEFATHKGHVYKTIVVDLDNGHIVYVGDSNGKNALDGFWERLGKDKEHIQAVCTDLSAAYTRAVSEHLPNAALVVDDFHVTKLMNEKLDLLRRQLWHEEKDVNKRKVIKGTRWLLLRNGNDIFDHAHRNRLENALSLNRPLMIAYYLKEDLKEIWNQCSKQKAKAVLDEWVKQAIESKIQPLMKMASTIRAYKTYILAWYDHYITNGTIEGINNKIKVLKRQIYGFRNEEYFKLRLYALHDRSLRI
;
A
#
# COMPACT_ATOMS: atom_id res chain seq x y z
N MET A 1 36.11 -16.60 25.29
CA MET A 1 34.83 -16.60 24.51
C MET A 1 35.20 -16.52 23.04
N ASN A 2 34.54 -17.32 22.18
CA ASN A 2 34.91 -17.31 20.77
C ASN A 2 34.43 -15.98 20.13
N THR A 3 35.36 -15.03 19.95
CA THR A 3 35.12 -13.66 19.48
C THR A 3 34.37 -13.63 18.14
N SER A 4 34.53 -14.68 17.32
CA SER A 4 33.89 -14.78 16.00
C SER A 4 32.37 -14.89 16.05
N ILE A 5 31.79 -15.56 17.03
CA ILE A 5 30.32 -15.72 17.15
C ILE A 5 29.69 -14.37 17.50
N ILE A 6 30.26 -13.65 18.47
CA ILE A 6 29.76 -12.34 18.90
C ILE A 6 29.88 -11.33 17.76
N GLN A 7 31.02 -11.33 17.07
CA GLN A 7 31.26 -10.44 15.94
C GLN A 7 30.21 -10.66 14.83
N ASN A 8 30.00 -11.90 14.43
CA ASN A 8 29.02 -12.21 13.36
C ASN A 8 27.59 -11.95 13.78
N ALA A 9 27.20 -12.31 14.99
CA ALA A 9 25.83 -12.12 15.49
C ALA A 9 25.44 -10.64 15.66
N LEU A 10 26.41 -9.77 16.02
CA LEU A 10 26.18 -8.34 16.24
C LEU A 10 26.54 -7.46 15.04
N GLY A 11 27.07 -8.04 13.96
CA GLY A 11 27.56 -7.32 12.79
C GLY A 11 28.78 -6.45 13.03
N VAL A 12 29.64 -6.86 13.97
CA VAL A 12 30.87 -6.14 14.40
C VAL A 12 32.09 -6.94 13.89
N SER A 13 32.58 -6.60 12.72
CA SER A 13 33.62 -7.42 12.05
C SER A 13 35.05 -6.97 12.32
N ARG A 14 35.28 -5.68 12.59
CA ARG A 14 36.63 -5.08 12.72
C ARG A 14 37.09 -4.93 14.17
N GLN A 15 36.17 -4.92 15.11
CA GLN A 15 36.43 -4.66 16.53
C GLN A 15 36.58 -5.95 17.31
N ASP A 16 37.45 -5.93 18.28
CA ASP A 16 37.62 -7.03 19.23
C ASP A 16 36.91 -6.72 20.54
N CYS A 17 36.27 -7.75 21.12
CA CYS A 17 35.65 -7.67 22.43
C CYS A 17 36.74 -7.79 23.52
N GLN A 18 36.87 -6.72 24.30
CA GLN A 18 37.85 -6.65 25.40
C GLN A 18 37.27 -7.20 26.70
N ASN A 19 36.01 -6.86 26.97
CA ASN A 19 35.34 -7.23 28.20
C ASN A 19 33.84 -7.38 27.98
N LEU A 20 33.21 -8.17 28.88
CA LEU A 20 31.76 -8.36 28.94
C LEU A 20 31.32 -8.15 30.38
N ARG A 21 30.38 -7.27 30.60
CA ARG A 21 29.79 -7.01 31.92
C ARG A 21 28.27 -6.89 31.86
N TYR A 22 27.64 -7.03 33.01
CA TYR A 22 26.21 -6.80 33.17
C TYR A 22 25.95 -5.48 33.90
N GLU A 23 25.00 -4.70 33.39
CA GLU A 23 24.44 -3.53 34.05
C GLU A 23 22.95 -3.80 34.34
N GLY A 24 22.66 -4.34 35.53
CA GLY A 24 21.35 -4.93 35.82
C GLY A 24 21.07 -6.13 34.90
N ASN A 25 19.96 -6.09 34.15
CA ASN A 25 19.61 -7.11 33.17
C ASN A 25 20.17 -6.83 31.76
N ASN A 26 20.96 -5.77 31.61
CA ASN A 26 21.53 -5.40 30.30
C ASN A 26 22.91 -5.99 30.14
N LEU A 27 23.22 -6.45 28.93
CA LEU A 27 24.53 -6.92 28.55
C LEU A 27 25.34 -5.79 27.90
N VAL A 28 26.56 -5.54 28.38
CA VAL A 28 27.46 -4.52 27.85
C VAL A 28 28.76 -5.17 27.39
N LEU A 29 29.04 -5.06 26.09
CA LEU A 29 30.31 -5.48 25.50
C LEU A 29 31.22 -4.26 25.30
N GLU A 30 32.40 -4.30 25.86
CA GLU A 30 33.44 -3.31 25.64
C GLU A 30 34.25 -3.72 24.41
N ILE A 31 34.20 -2.93 23.37
CA ILE A 31 34.84 -3.21 22.08
C ILE A 31 35.80 -2.11 21.68
N GLN A 32 36.84 -2.47 20.94
CA GLN A 32 37.75 -1.51 20.31
C GLN A 32 38.30 -2.05 19.01
N THR A 33 38.70 -1.15 18.11
CA THR A 33 39.44 -1.52 16.91
C THR A 33 40.90 -1.81 17.27
N PRO A 34 41.44 -3.02 16.98
CA PRO A 34 42.85 -3.34 17.18
C PRO A 34 43.74 -2.37 16.43
N LYS A 35 44.96 -2.17 16.96
CA LYS A 35 45.90 -1.20 16.39
C LYS A 35 46.22 -1.51 14.91
N GLU A 36 46.30 -2.78 14.57
CA GLU A 36 46.64 -3.28 13.23
C GLU A 36 45.55 -3.00 12.19
N LYS A 37 44.30 -2.87 12.66
CA LYS A 37 43.13 -2.58 11.81
C LYS A 37 42.77 -1.10 11.74
N LEU A 38 43.45 -0.24 12.54
CA LEU A 38 43.23 1.20 12.51
C LEU A 38 43.85 1.79 11.25
N CYS A 39 43.10 2.65 10.57
CA CYS A 39 43.55 3.38 9.40
C CYS A 39 42.94 4.78 9.36
N CYS A 40 43.55 5.66 8.61
CA CYS A 40 43.05 6.99 8.36
C CYS A 40 41.66 6.95 7.71
N PRO A 41 40.61 7.62 8.25
CA PRO A 41 39.28 7.61 7.67
C PRO A 41 39.17 8.41 6.34
N VAL A 42 40.20 9.12 5.94
CA VAL A 42 40.23 9.94 4.72
C VAL A 42 41.02 9.25 3.59
N CYS A 43 42.27 8.87 3.85
CA CYS A 43 43.14 8.30 2.81
C CYS A 43 43.42 6.79 2.96
N GLY A 44 42.94 6.14 4.03
CA GLY A 44 43.11 4.72 4.27
C GLY A 44 44.49 4.33 4.79
N SER A 45 45.41 5.27 4.97
CA SER A 45 46.81 5.00 5.41
C SER A 45 46.85 4.43 6.84
N HIS A 46 47.78 3.52 7.08
CA HIS A 46 48.14 2.98 8.39
C HIS A 46 49.24 3.77 9.10
N ASN A 47 49.83 4.78 8.43
CA ASN A 47 50.84 5.68 9.01
C ASN A 47 50.14 6.73 9.87
N ILE A 48 49.73 6.33 11.09
CA ILE A 48 48.83 7.09 11.97
C ILE A 48 49.36 7.10 13.40
N ASN A 49 49.04 8.19 14.10
CA ASN A 49 49.12 8.27 15.56
C ASN A 49 47.74 8.33 16.19
N ARG A 50 47.60 7.74 17.39
CA ARG A 50 46.40 7.90 18.20
C ARG A 50 46.49 9.22 18.98
N ASN A 51 45.53 10.11 18.77
CA ASN A 51 45.44 11.41 19.42
C ASN A 51 44.19 11.46 20.33
N GLY A 52 44.22 10.62 21.40
CA GLY A 52 43.10 10.47 22.31
C GLY A 52 42.01 9.46 21.90
N SER A 53 41.10 9.22 22.81
CA SER A 53 39.94 8.36 22.60
C SER A 53 38.81 8.70 23.54
N HIS A 54 37.57 8.29 23.19
CA HIS A 54 36.43 8.40 24.08
C HIS A 54 35.52 7.15 23.91
N ILE A 55 34.71 6.86 24.92
CA ILE A 55 33.76 5.77 24.85
C ILE A 55 32.44 6.23 24.22
N ARG A 56 31.96 5.50 23.25
CA ARG A 56 30.67 5.74 22.62
C ARG A 56 29.81 4.50 22.75
N ARG A 57 28.63 4.64 23.38
CA ARG A 57 27.67 3.56 23.59
C ARG A 57 26.72 3.44 22.39
N PHE A 58 26.52 2.21 21.92
CA PHE A 58 25.58 1.85 20.86
C PHE A 58 24.59 0.79 21.38
N VAL A 59 23.32 0.95 21.02
CA VAL A 59 22.31 -0.10 21.19
C VAL A 59 22.51 -1.12 20.07
N SER A 60 22.55 -2.40 20.43
CA SER A 60 22.67 -3.52 19.50
C SER A 60 21.43 -4.43 19.59
N VAL A 61 21.36 -5.44 18.72
CA VAL A 61 20.31 -6.47 18.81
C VAL A 61 20.39 -7.17 20.17
N PRO A 62 19.26 -7.49 20.83
CA PRO A 62 19.26 -8.17 22.10
C PRO A 62 19.85 -9.59 21.96
N ILE A 63 20.51 -10.05 23.00
CA ILE A 63 20.98 -11.43 23.13
C ILE A 63 20.07 -12.13 24.13
N GLY A 64 19.26 -13.06 23.67
CA GLY A 64 18.17 -13.61 24.47
C GLY A 64 17.15 -12.53 24.82
N LEU A 65 16.85 -12.37 26.13
CA LEU A 65 15.96 -11.33 26.65
C LEU A 65 16.72 -10.09 27.16
N SER A 66 18.06 -10.12 27.10
CA SER A 66 18.89 -9.04 27.61
C SER A 66 19.13 -7.97 26.54
N LYS A 67 18.81 -6.74 26.86
CA LYS A 67 19.19 -5.60 26.03
C LYS A 67 20.71 -5.50 25.96
N THR A 68 21.23 -5.34 24.75
CA THR A 68 22.67 -5.38 24.49
C THR A 68 23.20 -4.02 24.09
N TYR A 69 24.28 -3.59 24.74
CA TYR A 69 25.02 -2.39 24.42
C TYR A 69 26.44 -2.75 23.96
N LEU A 70 26.95 -1.95 23.03
CA LEU A 70 28.36 -1.95 22.64
C LEU A 70 28.97 -0.63 23.13
N ASP A 71 29.88 -0.71 24.10
CA ASP A 71 30.70 0.41 24.54
C ASP A 71 32.00 0.38 23.73
N MET A 72 32.03 1.16 22.65
CA MET A 72 33.18 1.23 21.76
C MET A 72 34.13 2.34 22.19
N ARG A 73 35.40 1.99 22.35
CA ARG A 73 36.47 2.97 22.45
C ARG A 73 36.81 3.49 21.05
N VAL A 74 36.34 4.69 20.74
CA VAL A 74 36.56 5.37 19.45
C VAL A 74 37.84 6.20 19.55
N HIS A 75 38.81 5.92 18.69
CA HIS A 75 40.10 6.63 18.64
C HIS A 75 40.01 7.86 17.74
N CYS A 76 40.63 8.96 18.19
CA CYS A 76 41.00 10.07 17.34
C CYS A 76 42.33 9.73 16.64
N ILE A 77 42.39 9.85 15.33
CA ILE A 77 43.53 9.46 14.48
C ILE A 77 44.10 10.71 13.89
N GLN A 78 45.42 10.87 14.04
CA GLN A 78 46.23 11.82 13.29
C GLN A 78 47.00 11.07 12.22
N CYS A 79 46.73 11.40 10.97
CA CYS A 79 47.39 10.78 9.80
C CYS A 79 48.65 11.57 9.39
N HIS A 80 49.77 10.88 9.20
CA HIS A 80 51.01 11.50 8.74
C HIS A 80 51.02 11.74 7.24
N ASP A 81 50.28 10.93 6.44
CA ASP A 81 50.32 11.03 4.99
C ASP A 81 49.41 12.14 4.44
N CYS A 82 48.20 12.35 5.02
CA CYS A 82 47.27 13.40 4.57
C CYS A 82 47.07 14.52 5.60
N GLY A 83 47.73 14.46 6.75
CA GLY A 83 47.67 15.50 7.79
C GLY A 83 46.34 15.61 8.55
N CYS A 84 45.33 14.78 8.24
CA CYS A 84 44.03 14.90 8.87
C CYS A 84 44.02 14.42 10.33
N ILE A 85 43.20 15.08 11.16
CA ILE A 85 42.90 14.64 12.52
C ILE A 85 41.37 14.37 12.59
N LYS A 86 40.99 13.09 12.65
CA LYS A 86 39.60 12.65 12.66
C LYS A 86 39.40 11.40 13.52
N GLN A 87 38.14 11.17 13.92
CA GLN A 87 37.77 9.91 14.56
C GLN A 87 37.80 8.77 13.57
N GLU A 88 38.16 7.55 14.02
CA GLU A 88 38.09 6.34 13.23
C GLU A 88 36.66 6.08 12.71
N ASN A 89 36.56 5.39 11.60
CA ASN A 89 35.25 4.98 11.05
C ASN A 89 34.67 3.84 11.86
N VAL A 90 33.40 4.00 12.23
CA VAL A 90 32.57 2.97 12.87
C VAL A 90 31.71 2.31 11.80
N ASP A 91 32.13 1.13 11.32
CA ASP A 91 31.52 0.45 10.17
C ASP A 91 30.14 -0.19 10.47
N PHE A 92 29.93 -0.61 11.71
CA PHE A 92 28.68 -1.23 12.16
C PHE A 92 27.56 -0.22 12.53
N ALA A 93 27.81 1.08 12.49
CA ALA A 93 26.83 2.13 12.74
C ALA A 93 26.88 3.20 11.64
N LYS A 94 25.79 3.95 11.45
CA LYS A 94 25.70 5.01 10.45
C LYS A 94 25.97 6.38 11.08
N GLY A 95 27.09 7.01 10.72
CA GLY A 95 27.44 8.38 11.14
C GLY A 95 27.40 8.56 12.66
N LYS A 96 26.60 9.54 13.13
CA LYS A 96 26.46 9.87 14.56
C LYS A 96 25.40 9.02 15.29
N ARG A 97 24.74 8.05 14.64
CA ARG A 97 23.71 7.21 15.24
C ARG A 97 24.27 6.39 16.42
N ARG A 98 23.44 6.21 17.47
CA ARG A 98 23.80 5.45 18.67
C ARG A 98 23.16 4.06 18.69
N HIS A 99 22.98 3.45 17.52
CA HIS A 99 22.55 2.07 17.34
C HIS A 99 23.29 1.43 16.20
N THR A 100 23.40 0.11 16.23
CA THR A 100 24.06 -0.66 15.15
C THR A 100 23.13 -0.77 13.93
N LYS A 101 23.71 -1.05 12.76
CA LYS A 101 22.96 -1.37 11.54
C LYS A 101 22.10 -2.63 11.74
N ALA A 102 22.63 -3.64 12.45
CA ALA A 102 21.87 -4.85 12.80
C ALA A 102 20.63 -4.53 13.62
N PHE A 103 20.75 -3.63 14.61
CA PHE A 103 19.60 -3.15 15.38
C PHE A 103 18.57 -2.40 14.52
N ALA A 104 19.05 -1.54 13.61
CA ALA A 104 18.18 -0.82 12.69
C ALA A 104 17.41 -1.81 11.78
N ASN A 105 18.08 -2.83 11.24
CA ASN A 105 17.43 -3.88 10.45
C ASN A 105 16.37 -4.64 11.25
N MET A 106 16.66 -4.98 12.52
CA MET A 106 15.67 -5.61 13.40
C MET A 106 14.43 -4.73 13.61
N VAL A 107 14.61 -3.43 13.84
CA VAL A 107 13.50 -2.46 13.94
C VAL A 107 12.66 -2.46 12.67
N LEU A 108 13.31 -2.46 11.49
CA LEU A 108 12.62 -2.46 10.19
C LEU A 108 11.85 -3.78 9.96
N ASP A 109 12.44 -4.92 10.28
CA ASP A 109 11.76 -6.22 10.16
C ASP A 109 10.53 -6.28 11.09
N LEU A 110 10.64 -5.82 12.34
CA LEU A 110 9.51 -5.74 13.28
C LEU A 110 8.42 -4.76 12.82
N SER A 111 8.80 -3.70 12.10
CA SER A 111 7.87 -2.66 11.60
C SER A 111 6.86 -3.16 10.56
N ARG A 112 7.03 -4.39 10.07
CA ARG A 112 6.11 -5.02 9.12
C ARG A 112 4.80 -5.48 9.78
N PHE A 113 4.83 -5.79 11.07
CA PHE A 113 3.70 -6.37 11.80
C PHE A 113 3.42 -5.73 13.16
N ALA A 114 4.29 -4.86 13.66
CA ALA A 114 4.11 -4.18 14.95
C ALA A 114 4.07 -2.65 14.77
N THR A 115 3.44 -1.96 15.72
CA THR A 115 3.42 -0.50 15.76
C THR A 115 4.75 0.05 16.26
N ILE A 116 5.03 1.34 16.02
CA ILE A 116 6.23 2.01 16.58
C ILE A 116 6.23 1.88 18.11
N GLN A 117 5.05 1.97 18.74
CA GLN A 117 4.92 1.88 20.19
C GLN A 117 5.25 0.47 20.70
N ASP A 118 4.74 -0.56 20.05
CA ASP A 118 5.01 -1.96 20.43
C ASP A 118 6.50 -2.28 20.28
N ILE A 119 7.12 -1.84 19.19
CA ILE A 119 8.57 -2.01 18.96
C ILE A 119 9.39 -1.25 20.02
N SER A 120 8.98 -0.02 20.34
CA SER A 120 9.62 0.81 21.38
C SER A 120 9.59 0.11 22.74
N TRP A 121 8.45 -0.47 23.13
CA TRP A 121 8.32 -1.23 24.37
C TRP A 121 9.10 -2.53 24.33
N PHE A 122 8.98 -3.30 23.25
CA PHE A 122 9.65 -4.59 23.11
C PHE A 122 11.17 -4.46 23.14
N LEU A 123 11.73 -3.45 22.44
CA LEU A 123 13.18 -3.21 22.40
C LEU A 123 13.68 -2.27 23.50
N GLN A 124 12.77 -1.75 24.35
CA GLN A 124 13.07 -0.81 25.43
C GLN A 124 13.88 0.40 24.96
N VAL A 125 13.50 0.99 23.82
CA VAL A 125 14.08 2.22 23.28
C VAL A 125 13.00 3.29 23.16
N SER A 126 13.39 4.56 22.98
CA SER A 126 12.39 5.62 22.80
C SER A 126 11.65 5.46 21.46
N TRP A 127 10.41 5.91 21.44
CA TRP A 127 9.57 5.97 20.26
C TRP A 127 10.27 6.68 19.08
N ASP A 128 11.00 7.76 19.37
CA ASP A 128 11.76 8.53 18.37
C ASP A 128 12.88 7.72 17.72
N VAL A 129 13.56 6.83 18.45
CA VAL A 129 14.59 5.96 17.86
C VAL A 129 13.97 5.07 16.79
N VAL A 130 12.86 4.40 17.12
CA VAL A 130 12.15 3.53 16.18
C VAL A 130 11.65 4.33 14.96
N ARG A 131 10.98 5.46 15.20
CA ARG A 131 10.47 6.34 14.14
C ARG A 131 11.57 6.84 13.23
N ASN A 132 12.69 7.30 13.80
CA ASN A 132 13.78 7.86 13.01
C ASN A 132 14.47 6.80 12.15
N ILE A 133 14.62 5.56 12.64
CA ILE A 133 15.13 4.45 11.83
C ILE A 133 14.21 4.18 10.65
N GLN A 134 12.90 4.07 10.89
CA GLN A 134 11.92 3.85 9.84
C GLN A 134 11.90 4.99 8.83
N MET A 135 11.87 6.24 9.31
CA MET A 135 11.79 7.42 8.45
C MET A 135 13.02 7.55 7.55
N GLU A 136 14.23 7.35 8.13
CA GLU A 136 15.49 7.40 7.38
C GLU A 136 15.52 6.34 6.27
N PHE A 137 15.10 5.11 6.58
CA PHE A 137 15.02 4.04 5.61
C PHE A 137 14.00 4.35 4.50
N LEU A 138 12.80 4.77 4.87
CA LEU A 138 11.74 5.08 3.93
C LEU A 138 12.09 6.24 3.01
N GLN A 139 12.68 7.31 3.54
CA GLN A 139 13.14 8.45 2.74
C GLN A 139 14.25 8.06 1.75
N SER A 140 15.21 7.23 2.19
CA SER A 140 16.32 6.81 1.32
C SER A 140 15.87 5.92 0.15
N ASN A 141 14.81 5.12 0.33
CA ASN A 141 14.42 4.10 -0.64
C ASN A 141 13.13 4.42 -1.42
N TYR A 142 12.23 5.24 -0.85
CA TYR A 142 10.87 5.43 -1.39
C TYR A 142 10.47 6.90 -1.59
N SER A 143 11.37 7.87 -1.36
CA SER A 143 11.03 9.28 -1.53
C SER A 143 10.65 9.64 -2.97
N ASN A 144 11.18 8.91 -3.93
CA ASN A 144 10.97 9.16 -5.36
C ASN A 144 10.85 7.85 -6.15
N PRO A 145 9.68 7.19 -6.18
CA PRO A 145 9.47 6.00 -7.00
C PRO A 145 9.82 6.23 -8.47
N ASP A 146 10.48 5.27 -9.11
CA ASP A 146 10.79 5.31 -10.52
C ASP A 146 9.53 5.15 -11.38
N LEU A 147 9.31 6.05 -12.32
CA LEU A 147 8.16 6.05 -13.22
C LEU A 147 8.52 5.61 -14.66
N SER A 148 9.80 5.45 -14.98
CA SER A 148 10.28 5.19 -16.35
C SER A 148 9.84 3.85 -16.92
N THR A 149 9.58 2.88 -16.05
CA THR A 149 9.17 1.51 -16.44
C THR A 149 7.67 1.32 -16.56
N LEU A 150 6.88 2.33 -16.20
CA LEU A 150 5.41 2.22 -16.19
C LEU A 150 4.84 1.96 -17.59
N ARG A 151 3.92 0.99 -17.67
CA ARG A 151 3.17 0.66 -18.91
C ARG A 151 1.68 0.63 -18.67
N ARG A 152 1.24 -0.01 -17.61
CA ARG A 152 -0.18 -0.15 -17.24
C ARG A 152 -0.36 0.35 -15.82
N ILE A 153 -1.20 1.34 -15.65
CA ILE A 153 -1.44 1.97 -14.35
C ILE A 153 -2.90 1.91 -13.96
N SER A 154 -3.15 1.97 -12.67
CA SER A 154 -4.50 2.21 -12.16
C SER A 154 -4.52 3.44 -11.27
N ILE A 155 -5.62 4.18 -11.35
CA ILE A 155 -5.92 5.34 -10.52
C ILE A 155 -7.13 4.99 -9.67
N ASP A 156 -6.98 5.09 -8.34
CA ASP A 156 -8.04 4.78 -7.38
C ASP A 156 -8.00 5.74 -6.19
N GLU A 157 -9.09 5.78 -5.43
CA GLU A 157 -9.24 6.62 -4.23
C GLU A 157 -9.45 5.78 -2.99
N PHE A 158 -8.88 6.24 -1.88
CA PHE A 158 -9.20 5.68 -0.58
C PHE A 158 -9.44 6.77 0.47
N ALA A 159 -10.42 6.54 1.35
CA ALA A 159 -10.68 7.45 2.46
C ALA A 159 -9.60 7.32 3.53
N THR A 160 -9.02 8.45 3.96
CA THR A 160 -8.05 8.47 5.06
C THR A 160 -8.70 8.57 6.42
N HIS A 161 -9.74 9.39 6.55
CA HIS A 161 -10.48 9.63 7.79
C HIS A 161 -12.00 9.56 7.57
N LYS A 162 -12.78 9.49 8.66
CA LYS A 162 -14.21 9.76 8.60
C LYS A 162 -14.43 11.23 8.22
N GLY A 163 -15.42 11.52 7.36
CA GLY A 163 -15.71 12.90 6.95
C GLY A 163 -15.21 13.28 5.55
N HIS A 164 -15.11 12.31 4.64
CA HIS A 164 -14.82 12.54 3.21
C HIS A 164 -13.43 13.11 2.91
N VAL A 165 -12.42 12.76 3.71
CA VAL A 165 -11.02 13.05 3.39
C VAL A 165 -10.44 11.88 2.59
N TYR A 166 -10.16 12.12 1.32
CA TYR A 166 -9.65 11.10 0.38
C TYR A 166 -8.22 11.39 -0.04
N LYS A 167 -7.51 10.35 -0.43
CA LYS A 167 -6.26 10.42 -1.20
C LYS A 167 -6.41 9.61 -2.46
N THR A 168 -5.79 10.10 -3.53
CA THR A 168 -5.70 9.40 -4.82
C THR A 168 -4.38 8.62 -4.86
N ILE A 169 -4.41 7.40 -5.34
CA ILE A 169 -3.22 6.60 -5.60
C ILE A 169 -3.10 6.26 -7.07
N VAL A 170 -1.85 6.23 -7.54
CA VAL A 170 -1.51 5.62 -8.82
C VAL A 170 -0.70 4.35 -8.53
N VAL A 171 -1.15 3.26 -9.12
CA VAL A 171 -0.58 1.92 -8.94
C VAL A 171 -0.03 1.43 -10.26
N ASP A 172 1.17 0.90 -10.25
CA ASP A 172 1.71 0.11 -11.34
C ASP A 172 1.03 -1.27 -11.33
N LEU A 173 0.29 -1.59 -12.38
CA LEU A 173 -0.45 -2.85 -12.48
C LEU A 173 0.45 -4.06 -12.80
N ASP A 174 1.67 -3.83 -13.27
CA ASP A 174 2.60 -4.90 -13.63
C ASP A 174 3.30 -5.49 -12.40
N ASN A 175 3.55 -4.68 -11.38
CA ASN A 175 4.21 -5.12 -10.14
C ASN A 175 3.37 -4.91 -8.86
N GLY A 176 2.25 -4.18 -8.94
CA GLY A 176 1.37 -3.87 -7.82
C GLY A 176 1.88 -2.77 -6.89
N HIS A 177 2.93 -2.02 -7.25
CA HIS A 177 3.47 -0.97 -6.39
C HIS A 177 2.70 0.35 -6.53
N ILE A 178 2.52 1.04 -5.41
CA ILE A 178 2.02 2.41 -5.40
C ILE A 178 3.17 3.31 -5.82
N VAL A 179 3.00 4.05 -6.92
CA VAL A 179 4.02 4.92 -7.50
C VAL A 179 3.76 6.41 -7.27
N TYR A 180 2.53 6.75 -6.92
CA TYR A 180 2.14 8.12 -6.57
C TYR A 180 0.99 8.15 -5.57
N VAL A 181 0.99 9.18 -4.71
CA VAL A 181 -0.06 9.46 -3.74
C VAL A 181 -0.38 10.96 -3.78
N GLY A 182 -1.58 11.29 -4.20
CA GLY A 182 -2.13 12.66 -4.23
C GLY A 182 -2.96 12.98 -2.98
N ASP A 183 -3.01 14.24 -2.59
CA ASP A 183 -3.59 14.70 -1.31
C ASP A 183 -5.07 15.07 -1.36
N SER A 184 -5.77 14.75 -2.44
CA SER A 184 -7.21 15.00 -2.60
C SER A 184 -7.85 13.93 -3.46
N ASN A 185 -9.13 14.09 -3.75
CA ASN A 185 -9.82 13.39 -4.83
C ASN A 185 -10.12 14.38 -5.97
N GLY A 186 -10.06 13.88 -7.21
CA GLY A 186 -10.36 14.66 -8.40
C GLY A 186 -9.14 15.04 -9.22
N LYS A 187 -9.36 15.90 -10.22
CA LYS A 187 -8.39 16.19 -11.29
C LYS A 187 -7.03 16.65 -10.76
N ASN A 188 -7.02 17.61 -9.84
CA ASN A 188 -5.79 18.22 -9.33
C ASN A 188 -4.95 17.29 -8.43
N ALA A 189 -5.54 16.19 -7.94
CA ALA A 189 -4.80 15.19 -7.16
C ALA A 189 -3.66 14.53 -7.95
N LEU A 190 -3.72 14.58 -9.28
CA LEU A 190 -2.76 13.95 -10.19
C LEU A 190 -1.74 14.93 -10.80
N ASP A 191 -1.83 16.22 -10.52
CA ASP A 191 -0.95 17.22 -11.17
C ASP A 191 0.53 16.90 -10.95
N GLY A 192 0.93 16.61 -9.70
CA GLY A 192 2.31 16.22 -9.40
C GLY A 192 2.72 14.86 -10.00
N PHE A 193 1.77 13.99 -10.30
CA PHE A 193 2.06 12.74 -11.03
C PHE A 193 2.38 13.06 -12.50
N TRP A 194 1.58 13.90 -13.15
CA TRP A 194 1.78 14.28 -14.54
C TRP A 194 3.09 15.03 -14.76
N GLU A 195 3.47 15.91 -13.82
CA GLU A 195 4.76 16.61 -13.85
C GLU A 195 5.94 15.62 -13.76
N ARG A 196 5.89 14.69 -12.80
CA ARG A 196 6.95 13.69 -12.62
C ARG A 196 7.04 12.70 -13.77
N LEU A 197 5.92 12.31 -14.35
CA LEU A 197 5.88 11.37 -15.48
C LEU A 197 6.55 11.99 -16.74
N GLY A 198 6.42 13.29 -16.94
CA GLY A 198 7.14 14.03 -17.96
C GLY A 198 7.04 13.40 -19.35
N LYS A 199 8.19 13.02 -19.93
CA LYS A 199 8.28 12.35 -21.24
C LYS A 199 7.85 10.89 -21.22
N ASP A 200 7.89 10.23 -20.06
CA ASP A 200 7.52 8.81 -19.93
C ASP A 200 6.01 8.56 -20.12
N LYS A 201 5.21 9.64 -20.26
CA LYS A 201 3.80 9.58 -20.64
C LYS A 201 3.55 8.75 -21.90
N GLU A 202 4.47 8.78 -22.85
CA GLU A 202 4.37 8.04 -24.13
C GLU A 202 4.47 6.53 -23.95
N HIS A 203 5.03 6.08 -22.82
CA HIS A 203 5.18 4.67 -22.52
C HIS A 203 3.91 4.03 -21.93
N ILE A 204 2.97 4.84 -21.44
CA ILE A 204 1.74 4.33 -20.82
C ILE A 204 0.80 3.79 -21.90
N GLN A 205 0.50 2.52 -21.82
CA GLN A 205 -0.35 1.80 -22.78
C GLN A 205 -1.82 1.76 -22.35
N ALA A 206 -2.06 1.59 -21.04
CA ALA A 206 -3.42 1.50 -20.52
C ALA A 206 -3.53 2.08 -19.11
N VAL A 207 -4.69 2.69 -18.84
CA VAL A 207 -5.04 3.26 -17.54
C VAL A 207 -6.38 2.70 -17.08
N CYS A 208 -6.38 2.05 -15.92
CA CYS A 208 -7.61 1.60 -15.28
C CYS A 208 -8.10 2.66 -14.30
N THR A 209 -9.37 3.03 -14.39
CA THR A 209 -10.02 3.96 -13.44
C THR A 209 -11.40 3.46 -13.06
N ASP A 210 -11.95 4.03 -11.99
CA ASP A 210 -13.38 3.94 -11.71
C ASP A 210 -14.21 4.74 -12.74
N LEU A 211 -15.54 4.72 -12.57
CA LEU A 211 -16.50 5.47 -13.42
C LEU A 211 -16.50 6.97 -13.09
N SER A 212 -15.34 7.55 -12.79
CA SER A 212 -15.18 8.97 -12.47
C SER A 212 -14.96 9.82 -13.73
N ALA A 213 -15.85 10.77 -13.99
CA ALA A 213 -15.68 11.71 -15.08
C ALA A 213 -14.43 12.60 -14.93
N ALA A 214 -14.00 12.87 -13.69
CA ALA A 214 -12.82 13.66 -13.40
C ALA A 214 -11.54 12.93 -13.84
N TYR A 215 -11.38 11.65 -13.48
CA TYR A 215 -10.21 10.85 -13.89
C TYR A 215 -10.25 10.52 -15.37
N THR A 216 -11.41 10.17 -15.93
CA THR A 216 -11.57 9.95 -17.38
C THR A 216 -11.06 11.17 -18.16
N ARG A 217 -11.45 12.39 -17.76
CA ARG A 217 -11.00 13.62 -18.40
C ARG A 217 -9.49 13.83 -18.22
N ALA A 218 -8.97 13.70 -17.00
CA ALA A 218 -7.55 13.88 -16.72
C ALA A 218 -6.68 12.91 -17.53
N VAL A 219 -7.07 11.64 -17.64
CA VAL A 219 -6.37 10.64 -18.46
C VAL A 219 -6.43 11.02 -19.94
N SER A 220 -7.59 11.39 -20.47
CA SER A 220 -7.74 11.78 -21.88
C SER A 220 -6.92 13.03 -22.24
N GLU A 221 -6.78 13.98 -21.30
CA GLU A 221 -5.98 15.19 -21.49
C GLU A 221 -4.46 14.93 -21.44
N HIS A 222 -4.00 14.09 -20.50
CA HIS A 222 -2.57 13.89 -20.25
C HIS A 222 -1.97 12.67 -20.94
N LEU A 223 -2.78 11.64 -21.25
CA LEU A 223 -2.38 10.38 -21.87
C LEU A 223 -3.27 10.03 -23.07
N PRO A 224 -3.32 10.86 -24.13
CA PRO A 224 -4.26 10.68 -25.25
C PRO A 224 -4.06 9.37 -26.02
N ASN A 225 -2.86 8.79 -25.96
CA ASN A 225 -2.52 7.54 -26.64
C ASN A 225 -2.76 6.30 -25.79
N ALA A 226 -3.01 6.43 -24.48
CA ALA A 226 -3.27 5.32 -23.59
C ALA A 226 -4.74 4.87 -23.67
N ALA A 227 -4.95 3.57 -23.66
CA ALA A 227 -6.30 3.00 -23.56
C ALA A 227 -6.87 3.22 -22.16
N LEU A 228 -8.03 3.85 -22.05
CA LEU A 228 -8.75 3.94 -20.79
C LEU A 228 -9.60 2.69 -20.62
N VAL A 229 -9.46 2.02 -19.48
CA VAL A 229 -10.16 0.78 -19.15
C VAL A 229 -10.99 0.99 -17.88
N VAL A 230 -12.24 0.58 -17.93
CA VAL A 230 -13.11 0.49 -16.74
C VAL A 230 -13.30 -0.98 -16.40
N ASP A 231 -12.98 -1.35 -15.15
CA ASP A 231 -13.09 -2.73 -14.71
C ASP A 231 -14.53 -3.14 -14.33
N ASP A 232 -14.74 -4.45 -14.23
CA ASP A 232 -16.00 -5.07 -13.88
C ASP A 232 -16.46 -4.75 -12.44
N PHE A 233 -15.52 -4.60 -11.51
CA PHE A 233 -15.83 -4.34 -10.11
C PHE A 233 -16.57 -3.01 -9.92
N HIS A 234 -16.10 -1.93 -10.53
CA HIS A 234 -16.72 -0.61 -10.41
C HIS A 234 -18.09 -0.57 -11.07
N VAL A 235 -18.26 -1.25 -12.20
CA VAL A 235 -19.56 -1.40 -12.88
C VAL A 235 -20.52 -2.21 -12.02
N THR A 236 -20.09 -3.33 -11.48
CA THR A 236 -20.89 -4.19 -10.58
C THR A 236 -21.25 -3.45 -9.29
N LYS A 237 -20.32 -2.71 -8.69
CA LYS A 237 -20.55 -1.86 -7.51
C LYS A 237 -21.66 -0.84 -7.79
N LEU A 238 -21.58 -0.12 -8.92
CA LEU A 238 -22.59 0.87 -9.30
C LEU A 238 -23.95 0.20 -9.51
N MET A 239 -23.99 -0.98 -10.15
CA MET A 239 -25.24 -1.74 -10.32
C MET A 239 -25.84 -2.15 -8.97
N ASN A 240 -25.02 -2.61 -8.04
CA ASN A 240 -25.47 -2.94 -6.68
C ASN A 240 -26.04 -1.72 -5.94
N GLU A 241 -25.47 -0.54 -6.13
CA GLU A 241 -25.99 0.71 -5.58
C GLU A 241 -27.35 1.07 -6.18
N LYS A 242 -27.55 0.88 -7.50
CA LYS A 242 -28.84 1.11 -8.17
C LYS A 242 -29.90 0.10 -7.72
N LEU A 243 -29.52 -1.15 -7.52
CA LEU A 243 -30.39 -2.20 -7.02
C LEU A 243 -30.83 -1.91 -5.57
N ASP A 244 -29.90 -1.49 -4.68
CA ASP A 244 -30.25 -1.12 -3.30
C ASP A 244 -31.10 0.16 -3.24
N LEU A 245 -30.86 1.10 -4.16
CA LEU A 245 -31.71 2.30 -4.27
C LEU A 245 -33.15 1.90 -4.64
N LEU A 246 -33.34 1.06 -5.66
CA LEU A 246 -34.65 0.53 -6.05
C LEU A 246 -35.33 -0.20 -4.89
N ARG A 247 -34.59 -1.11 -4.21
CA ARG A 247 -35.11 -1.84 -3.06
C ARG A 247 -35.64 -0.89 -1.96
N ARG A 248 -34.91 0.21 -1.68
CA ARG A 248 -35.31 1.22 -0.70
C ARG A 248 -36.56 1.99 -1.13
N GLN A 249 -36.67 2.35 -2.42
CA GLN A 249 -37.86 2.99 -2.97
C GLN A 249 -39.06 2.08 -2.82
N LEU A 250 -38.98 0.84 -3.28
CA LEU A 250 -40.05 -0.15 -3.17
C LEU A 250 -40.43 -0.45 -1.71
N TRP A 251 -39.47 -0.44 -0.79
CA TRP A 251 -39.76 -0.59 0.64
C TRP A 251 -40.54 0.59 1.22
N HIS A 252 -40.29 1.81 0.76
CA HIS A 252 -41.02 2.99 1.19
C HIS A 252 -42.46 3.03 0.61
N GLU A 253 -42.64 2.58 -0.63
CA GLU A 253 -43.92 2.57 -1.34
C GLU A 253 -44.84 1.43 -0.88
N GLU A 254 -44.27 0.32 -0.38
CA GLU A 254 -45.06 -0.85 0.04
C GLU A 254 -45.85 -0.57 1.31
N LYS A 255 -47.17 -0.81 1.26
CA LYS A 255 -48.08 -0.60 2.38
C LYS A 255 -48.26 -1.84 3.28
N ASP A 256 -48.10 -3.03 2.71
CA ASP A 256 -48.17 -4.29 3.44
C ASP A 256 -46.97 -4.49 4.35
N VAL A 257 -47.20 -4.62 5.65
CA VAL A 257 -46.14 -4.77 6.66
C VAL A 257 -45.31 -6.02 6.46
N ASN A 258 -45.90 -7.12 6.01
CA ASN A 258 -45.22 -8.39 5.79
C ASN A 258 -44.32 -8.30 4.55
N LYS A 259 -44.81 -7.75 3.44
CA LYS A 259 -44.01 -7.52 2.24
C LYS A 259 -42.87 -6.54 2.52
N ARG A 260 -43.08 -5.47 3.27
CA ARG A 260 -42.04 -4.54 3.73
C ARG A 260 -40.91 -5.25 4.49
N LYS A 261 -41.25 -6.18 5.40
CA LYS A 261 -40.24 -6.98 6.14
C LYS A 261 -39.44 -7.85 5.22
N VAL A 262 -40.06 -8.50 4.22
CA VAL A 262 -39.35 -9.30 3.20
C VAL A 262 -38.40 -8.43 2.39
N ILE A 263 -38.84 -7.29 1.84
CA ILE A 263 -37.98 -6.39 1.04
C ILE A 263 -36.80 -5.86 1.87
N LYS A 264 -37.02 -5.48 3.14
CA LYS A 264 -35.96 -5.02 4.03
C LYS A 264 -34.93 -6.12 4.31
N GLY A 265 -35.37 -7.34 4.56
CA GLY A 265 -34.51 -8.47 4.96
C GLY A 265 -33.68 -9.08 3.84
N THR A 266 -33.91 -8.70 2.58
CA THR A 266 -33.24 -9.31 1.41
C THR A 266 -32.07 -8.52 0.87
N ARG A 267 -31.69 -7.39 1.45
CA ARG A 267 -30.60 -6.54 0.95
C ARG A 267 -29.33 -7.33 0.60
N TRP A 268 -28.82 -8.10 1.54
CA TRP A 268 -27.55 -8.83 1.35
C TRP A 268 -27.66 -10.01 0.38
N LEU A 269 -28.86 -10.58 0.23
CA LEU A 269 -29.13 -11.65 -0.73
C LEU A 269 -29.18 -11.09 -2.16
N LEU A 270 -29.79 -9.93 -2.35
CA LEU A 270 -29.87 -9.26 -3.66
C LEU A 270 -28.49 -8.80 -4.16
N LEU A 271 -27.60 -8.39 -3.26
CA LEU A 271 -26.27 -7.88 -3.61
C LEU A 271 -25.23 -8.98 -3.82
N ARG A 272 -25.48 -10.20 -3.34
CA ARG A 272 -24.62 -11.36 -3.61
C ARG A 272 -24.79 -11.84 -5.04
N ASN A 273 -23.76 -12.54 -5.55
CA ASN A 273 -23.91 -13.32 -6.78
C ASN A 273 -24.84 -14.50 -6.52
N GLY A 274 -25.72 -14.80 -7.46
CA GLY A 274 -26.65 -15.92 -7.35
C GLY A 274 -25.92 -17.26 -7.07
N ASN A 275 -24.78 -17.46 -7.72
CA ASN A 275 -23.94 -18.67 -7.56
C ASN A 275 -23.30 -18.78 -6.17
N ASP A 276 -23.18 -17.69 -5.41
CA ASP A 276 -22.58 -17.67 -4.05
C ASP A 276 -23.62 -17.91 -2.93
N ILE A 277 -24.90 -18.15 -3.30
CA ILE A 277 -25.96 -18.42 -2.35
C ILE A 277 -26.14 -19.95 -2.25
N PHE A 278 -25.37 -20.57 -1.37
CA PHE A 278 -25.36 -22.03 -1.18
C PHE A 278 -26.47 -22.50 -0.23
N ASP A 279 -26.93 -21.68 0.72
CA ASP A 279 -27.94 -22.01 1.71
C ASP A 279 -29.36 -21.99 1.10
N HIS A 280 -30.06 -23.11 1.19
CA HIS A 280 -31.43 -23.26 0.72
C HIS A 280 -32.42 -22.26 1.36
N ALA A 281 -32.27 -21.97 2.64
CA ALA A 281 -33.15 -20.99 3.31
C ALA A 281 -32.93 -19.57 2.75
N HIS A 282 -31.68 -19.20 2.45
CA HIS A 282 -31.36 -17.93 1.83
C HIS A 282 -31.88 -17.85 0.39
N ARG A 283 -31.77 -18.94 -0.39
CA ARG A 283 -32.30 -19.02 -1.75
C ARG A 283 -33.81 -18.87 -1.76
N ASN A 284 -34.53 -19.62 -0.93
CA ASN A 284 -35.99 -19.51 -0.81
C ASN A 284 -36.43 -18.09 -0.39
N ARG A 285 -35.71 -17.44 0.51
CA ARG A 285 -35.99 -16.07 0.91
C ARG A 285 -35.81 -15.08 -0.24
N LEU A 286 -34.79 -15.26 -1.06
CA LEU A 286 -34.54 -14.45 -2.26
C LEU A 286 -35.68 -14.66 -3.27
N GLU A 287 -36.01 -15.90 -3.62
CA GLU A 287 -37.07 -16.26 -4.56
C GLU A 287 -38.44 -15.68 -4.11
N ASN A 288 -38.75 -15.80 -2.85
CA ASN A 288 -39.98 -15.19 -2.28
C ASN A 288 -40.01 -13.67 -2.45
N ALA A 289 -38.87 -13.00 -2.21
CA ALA A 289 -38.77 -11.55 -2.39
C ALA A 289 -38.93 -11.13 -3.86
N LEU A 290 -38.31 -11.88 -4.78
CA LEU A 290 -38.42 -11.63 -6.22
C LEU A 290 -39.82 -11.89 -6.77
N SER A 291 -40.47 -12.95 -6.33
CA SER A 291 -41.87 -13.27 -6.75
C SER A 291 -42.89 -12.23 -6.28
N LEU A 292 -42.65 -11.60 -5.11
CA LEU A 292 -43.52 -10.58 -4.56
C LEU A 292 -43.38 -9.21 -5.23
N ASN A 293 -42.30 -8.97 -5.95
CA ASN A 293 -42.00 -7.64 -6.49
C ASN A 293 -41.34 -7.71 -7.87
N ARG A 294 -42.12 -7.55 -8.94
CA ARG A 294 -41.64 -7.63 -10.32
C ARG A 294 -40.53 -6.66 -10.66
N PRO A 295 -40.54 -5.38 -10.29
CA PRO A 295 -39.40 -4.48 -10.52
C PRO A 295 -38.11 -4.97 -9.88
N LEU A 296 -38.18 -5.51 -8.65
CA LEU A 296 -37.03 -6.04 -7.96
C LEU A 296 -36.46 -7.27 -8.65
N MET A 297 -37.34 -8.15 -9.15
CA MET A 297 -36.98 -9.34 -9.92
C MET A 297 -36.23 -8.94 -11.21
N ILE A 298 -36.78 -8.01 -11.99
CA ILE A 298 -36.13 -7.52 -13.20
C ILE A 298 -34.74 -6.95 -12.90
N ALA A 299 -34.61 -6.13 -11.87
CA ALA A 299 -33.34 -5.52 -11.49
C ALA A 299 -32.31 -6.56 -11.01
N TYR A 300 -32.75 -7.60 -10.30
CA TYR A 300 -31.87 -8.68 -9.87
C TYR A 300 -31.31 -9.48 -11.06
N TYR A 301 -32.15 -9.89 -11.99
CA TYR A 301 -31.68 -10.63 -13.18
C TYR A 301 -30.79 -9.77 -14.07
N LEU A 302 -31.14 -8.51 -14.32
CA LEU A 302 -30.25 -7.59 -15.04
C LEU A 302 -28.90 -7.38 -14.32
N LYS A 303 -28.85 -7.45 -12.97
CA LYS A 303 -27.58 -7.46 -12.23
C LYS A 303 -26.75 -8.72 -12.53
N GLU A 304 -27.39 -9.88 -12.57
CA GLU A 304 -26.67 -11.14 -12.91
C GLU A 304 -26.20 -11.12 -14.38
N ASP A 305 -27.06 -10.68 -15.30
CA ASP A 305 -26.75 -10.62 -16.74
C ASP A 305 -25.63 -9.62 -17.06
N LEU A 306 -25.47 -8.57 -16.25
CA LEU A 306 -24.42 -7.58 -16.45
C LEU A 306 -23.02 -8.19 -16.44
N LYS A 307 -22.78 -9.23 -15.64
CA LYS A 307 -21.48 -9.92 -15.55
C LYS A 307 -21.12 -10.66 -16.83
N GLU A 308 -22.12 -11.06 -17.60
CA GLU A 308 -21.93 -11.78 -18.85
C GLU A 308 -21.16 -10.94 -19.88
N ILE A 309 -21.10 -9.62 -19.71
CA ILE A 309 -20.27 -8.74 -20.54
C ILE A 309 -18.80 -9.18 -20.51
N TRP A 310 -18.27 -9.58 -19.34
CA TRP A 310 -16.86 -9.97 -19.19
C TRP A 310 -16.60 -11.48 -19.36
N ASN A 311 -17.65 -12.29 -19.43
CA ASN A 311 -17.57 -13.74 -19.64
C ASN A 311 -17.55 -14.15 -21.13
N GLN A 312 -17.51 -13.18 -22.05
CA GLN A 312 -17.52 -13.46 -23.47
C GLN A 312 -16.14 -13.85 -24.00
N CYS A 313 -16.10 -14.68 -25.04
CA CYS A 313 -14.85 -15.10 -25.69
C CYS A 313 -14.27 -14.05 -26.65
N SER A 314 -14.97 -12.94 -26.91
CA SER A 314 -14.49 -11.86 -27.77
C SER A 314 -15.14 -10.52 -27.46
N LYS A 315 -14.41 -9.44 -27.77
CA LYS A 315 -14.89 -8.05 -27.67
C LYS A 315 -16.18 -7.80 -28.45
N GLN A 316 -16.33 -8.44 -29.62
CA GLN A 316 -17.53 -8.31 -30.46
C GLN A 316 -18.75 -8.91 -29.77
N LYS A 317 -18.62 -10.11 -29.20
CA LYS A 317 -19.71 -10.74 -28.44
C LYS A 317 -20.05 -9.96 -27.19
N ALA A 318 -19.03 -9.48 -26.46
CA ALA A 318 -19.23 -8.61 -25.29
C ALA A 318 -19.99 -7.33 -25.65
N LYS A 319 -19.67 -6.72 -26.81
CA LYS A 319 -20.41 -5.57 -27.32
C LYS A 319 -21.89 -5.87 -27.54
N ALA A 320 -22.19 -7.01 -28.16
CA ALA A 320 -23.58 -7.42 -28.40
C ALA A 320 -24.35 -7.65 -27.09
N VAL A 321 -23.73 -8.33 -26.11
CA VAL A 321 -24.31 -8.55 -24.78
C VAL A 321 -24.54 -7.21 -24.08
N LEU A 322 -23.58 -6.29 -24.10
CA LEU A 322 -23.71 -4.96 -23.52
C LEU A 322 -24.85 -4.15 -24.16
N ASP A 323 -24.96 -4.18 -25.48
CA ASP A 323 -26.02 -3.44 -26.20
C ASP A 323 -27.40 -4.00 -25.87
N GLU A 324 -27.56 -5.31 -25.80
CA GLU A 324 -28.81 -5.97 -25.41
C GLU A 324 -29.15 -5.67 -23.94
N TRP A 325 -28.18 -5.71 -23.05
CA TRP A 325 -28.38 -5.33 -21.64
C TRP A 325 -28.87 -3.89 -21.51
N VAL A 326 -28.26 -2.95 -22.22
CA VAL A 326 -28.67 -1.54 -22.23
C VAL A 326 -30.11 -1.38 -22.72
N LYS A 327 -30.48 -2.11 -23.78
CA LYS A 327 -31.84 -2.11 -24.32
C LYS A 327 -32.85 -2.61 -23.30
N GLN A 328 -32.61 -3.76 -22.67
CA GLN A 328 -33.48 -4.35 -21.64
C GLN A 328 -33.64 -3.45 -20.42
N ALA A 329 -32.54 -2.83 -19.96
CA ALA A 329 -32.58 -1.88 -18.84
C ALA A 329 -33.43 -0.65 -19.14
N ILE A 330 -33.41 -0.14 -20.39
CA ILE A 330 -34.27 0.97 -20.83
C ILE A 330 -35.74 0.53 -20.95
N GLU A 331 -36.00 -0.63 -21.58
CA GLU A 331 -37.32 -1.20 -21.77
C GLU A 331 -38.03 -1.54 -20.45
N SER A 332 -37.26 -1.81 -19.38
CA SER A 332 -37.79 -2.05 -18.03
C SER A 332 -38.57 -0.86 -17.47
N LYS A 333 -38.33 0.35 -17.95
CA LYS A 333 -38.89 1.63 -17.44
C LYS A 333 -38.62 1.89 -15.96
N ILE A 334 -37.66 1.18 -15.36
CA ILE A 334 -37.24 1.33 -13.95
C ILE A 334 -36.17 2.41 -13.90
N GLN A 335 -36.45 3.53 -13.24
CA GLN A 335 -35.59 4.72 -13.25
C GLN A 335 -34.12 4.46 -12.84
N PRO A 336 -33.82 3.73 -11.76
CA PRO A 336 -32.43 3.40 -11.43
C PRO A 336 -31.69 2.61 -12.51
N LEU A 337 -32.39 1.68 -13.23
CA LEU A 337 -31.82 0.89 -14.30
C LEU A 337 -31.59 1.71 -15.57
N MET A 338 -32.52 2.60 -15.92
CA MET A 338 -32.37 3.53 -17.05
C MET A 338 -31.15 4.45 -16.84
N LYS A 339 -30.94 4.95 -15.61
CA LYS A 339 -29.74 5.73 -15.27
C LYS A 339 -28.47 4.90 -15.39
N MET A 340 -28.52 3.63 -14.96
CA MET A 340 -27.39 2.70 -15.14
C MET A 340 -27.09 2.47 -16.62
N ALA A 341 -28.12 2.23 -17.44
CA ALA A 341 -27.98 2.04 -18.88
C ALA A 341 -27.34 3.26 -19.56
N SER A 342 -27.71 4.47 -19.15
CA SER A 342 -27.10 5.70 -19.65
C SER A 342 -25.58 5.77 -19.31
N THR A 343 -25.21 5.38 -18.10
CA THR A 343 -23.81 5.32 -17.67
C THR A 343 -23.04 4.26 -18.48
N ILE A 344 -23.57 3.03 -18.58
CA ILE A 344 -22.94 1.95 -19.35
C ILE A 344 -22.74 2.36 -20.81
N ARG A 345 -23.72 3.03 -21.42
CA ARG A 345 -23.61 3.54 -22.80
C ARG A 345 -22.49 4.57 -22.93
N ALA A 346 -22.39 5.51 -21.98
CA ALA A 346 -21.35 6.54 -22.01
C ALA A 346 -19.94 5.96 -21.84
N TYR A 347 -19.79 4.91 -21.06
CA TYR A 347 -18.50 4.24 -20.79
C TYR A 347 -18.26 2.98 -21.64
N LYS A 348 -19.11 2.70 -22.62
CA LYS A 348 -19.07 1.48 -23.44
C LYS A 348 -17.69 1.18 -24.02
N THR A 349 -17.04 2.16 -24.61
CA THR A 349 -15.71 2.00 -25.21
C THR A 349 -14.68 1.58 -24.18
N TYR A 350 -14.71 2.17 -22.99
CA TYR A 350 -13.78 1.91 -21.91
C TYR A 350 -14.03 0.56 -21.21
N ILE A 351 -15.30 0.15 -21.10
CA ILE A 351 -15.68 -1.20 -20.62
C ILE A 351 -15.17 -2.27 -21.60
N LEU A 352 -15.36 -2.06 -22.88
CA LEU A 352 -14.92 -3.02 -23.90
C LEU A 352 -13.41 -3.04 -24.15
N ALA A 353 -12.68 -1.97 -23.75
CA ALA A 353 -11.22 -1.94 -23.77
C ALA A 353 -10.57 -2.97 -22.84
N TRP A 354 -11.32 -3.50 -21.87
CA TRP A 354 -10.88 -4.61 -21.04
C TRP A 354 -10.43 -5.82 -21.86
N TYR A 355 -11.09 -6.11 -22.97
CA TYR A 355 -10.75 -7.22 -23.86
C TYR A 355 -9.42 -7.06 -24.60
N ASP A 356 -8.92 -5.85 -24.71
CA ASP A 356 -7.63 -5.58 -25.35
C ASP A 356 -6.47 -5.64 -24.35
N HIS A 357 -6.73 -5.38 -23.05
CA HIS A 357 -5.69 -5.19 -22.04
C HIS A 357 -5.76 -6.19 -20.86
N TYR A 358 -6.88 -6.88 -20.66
CA TYR A 358 -7.12 -7.85 -19.58
C TYR A 358 -6.71 -7.33 -18.18
N ILE A 359 -7.02 -6.08 -17.91
CA ILE A 359 -6.74 -5.46 -16.60
C ILE A 359 -7.81 -5.90 -15.62
N THR A 360 -7.40 -6.55 -14.51
CA THR A 360 -8.29 -6.96 -13.43
C THR A 360 -8.07 -6.12 -12.18
N ASN A 361 -9.14 -5.82 -11.46
CA ASN A 361 -9.09 -5.02 -10.23
C ASN A 361 -8.60 -5.79 -9.00
N GLY A 362 -8.33 -7.08 -9.10
CA GLY A 362 -7.89 -7.90 -7.97
C GLY A 362 -6.64 -7.35 -7.27
N THR A 363 -5.71 -6.80 -8.03
CA THR A 363 -4.51 -6.14 -7.51
C THR A 363 -4.89 -4.91 -6.66
N ILE A 364 -5.80 -4.08 -7.15
CA ILE A 364 -6.21 -2.83 -6.46
C ILE A 364 -7.02 -3.13 -5.20
N GLU A 365 -7.91 -4.12 -5.25
CA GLU A 365 -8.63 -4.55 -4.05
C GLU A 365 -7.67 -5.08 -2.98
N GLY A 366 -6.68 -5.86 -3.37
CA GLY A 366 -5.60 -6.32 -2.49
C GLY A 366 -4.82 -5.16 -1.86
N ILE A 367 -4.49 -4.13 -2.64
CA ILE A 367 -3.82 -2.90 -2.19
C ILE A 367 -4.71 -2.14 -1.20
N ASN A 368 -5.98 -1.93 -1.54
CA ASN A 368 -6.93 -1.24 -0.68
C ASN A 368 -7.11 -1.96 0.67
N ASN A 369 -7.10 -3.28 0.68
CA ASN A 369 -7.15 -4.07 1.91
C ASN A 369 -5.86 -3.90 2.73
N LYS A 370 -4.67 -3.91 2.12
CA LYS A 370 -3.40 -3.62 2.79
C LYS A 370 -3.38 -2.19 3.36
N ILE A 371 -3.87 -1.19 2.62
CA ILE A 371 -4.00 0.20 3.11
C ILE A 371 -4.90 0.26 4.35
N LYS A 372 -6.04 -0.46 4.36
CA LYS A 372 -6.91 -0.54 5.54
C LYS A 372 -6.20 -1.14 6.75
N VAL A 373 -5.40 -2.19 6.55
CA VAL A 373 -4.58 -2.81 7.61
C VAL A 373 -3.52 -1.83 8.11
N LEU A 374 -2.77 -1.19 7.20
CA LEU A 374 -1.77 -0.18 7.55
C LEU A 374 -2.39 0.96 8.38
N LYS A 375 -3.55 1.47 7.98
CA LYS A 375 -4.29 2.51 8.73
C LYS A 375 -4.63 2.08 10.16
N ARG A 376 -5.02 0.83 10.35
CA ARG A 376 -5.30 0.28 11.69
C ARG A 376 -4.04 0.16 12.53
N GLN A 377 -2.93 -0.31 11.94
CA GLN A 377 -1.64 -0.46 12.63
C GLN A 377 -1.05 0.87 13.11
N ILE A 378 -1.28 1.96 12.37
CA ILE A 378 -0.67 3.26 12.68
C ILE A 378 -1.51 4.07 13.68
N TYR A 379 -2.77 3.66 14.00
CA TYR A 379 -3.70 4.34 14.94
C TYR A 379 -3.89 5.84 14.67
N GLY A 380 -3.73 6.27 13.43
CA GLY A 380 -3.88 7.67 12.98
C GLY A 380 -2.58 8.28 12.44
N PHE A 381 -2.75 9.21 11.50
CA PHE A 381 -1.61 9.85 10.83
C PHE A 381 -1.48 11.29 11.31
N ARG A 382 -0.44 11.57 12.08
CA ARG A 382 -0.04 12.96 12.38
C ARG A 382 1.02 13.48 11.39
N ASN A 383 1.74 12.56 10.71
CA ASN A 383 2.78 12.88 9.76
C ASN A 383 2.40 12.32 8.38
N GLU A 384 1.98 13.23 7.49
CA GLU A 384 1.55 12.93 6.12
C GLU A 384 2.69 12.32 5.28
N GLU A 385 3.91 12.84 5.41
CA GLU A 385 5.07 12.33 4.69
C GLU A 385 5.38 10.89 5.07
N TYR A 386 5.40 10.59 6.39
CA TYR A 386 5.60 9.23 6.86
C TYR A 386 4.55 8.27 6.32
N PHE A 387 3.28 8.69 6.31
CA PHE A 387 2.21 7.87 5.77
C PHE A 387 2.37 7.60 4.26
N LYS A 388 2.70 8.62 3.48
CA LYS A 388 2.94 8.52 2.05
C LYS A 388 4.09 7.55 1.74
N LEU A 389 5.20 7.67 2.46
CA LEU A 389 6.34 6.76 2.34
C LEU A 389 5.99 5.32 2.72
N ARG A 390 5.16 5.11 3.75
CA ARG A 390 4.65 3.79 4.12
C ARG A 390 3.74 3.18 3.06
N LEU A 391 3.00 3.99 2.32
CA LEU A 391 2.21 3.54 1.17
C LEU A 391 3.10 3.08 0.03
N TYR A 392 4.16 3.82 -0.30
CA TYR A 392 5.13 3.40 -1.33
C TYR A 392 5.82 2.07 -0.97
N ALA A 393 6.16 1.87 0.29
CA ALA A 393 6.78 0.65 0.80
C ALA A 393 5.80 -0.52 1.06
N LEU A 394 4.50 -0.37 0.73
CA LEU A 394 3.43 -1.30 1.15
C LEU A 394 3.62 -2.73 0.64
N HIS A 395 4.30 -2.91 -0.48
CA HIS A 395 4.48 -4.20 -1.17
C HIS A 395 5.85 -4.83 -0.94
N ASP A 396 6.82 -4.08 -0.40
CA ASP A 396 8.14 -4.63 -0.16
C ASP A 396 8.17 -5.63 0.98
N ARG A 397 8.69 -6.82 0.67
CA ARG A 397 8.85 -7.93 1.62
C ARG A 397 10.11 -7.82 2.47
N SER A 398 11.07 -7.00 2.04
CA SER A 398 12.38 -6.85 2.69
C SER A 398 12.65 -5.37 2.94
N LEU A 399 12.46 -4.94 4.19
CA LEU A 399 12.86 -3.61 4.65
C LEU A 399 14.24 -3.76 5.33
N ARG A 400 15.33 -3.80 4.57
CA ARG A 400 16.69 -3.92 5.12
C ARG A 400 17.60 -2.85 4.55
N ILE A 401 18.50 -2.35 5.43
CA ILE A 401 19.53 -1.35 5.10
C ILE A 401 20.75 -2.06 4.47
#